data_64c22db6dfc0b363dcb342d14ed55132
#
_entry.id   64c22db6dfc0b363dcb342d14ed55132
#
_cell.length_a   1.000
_cell.length_b   1.000
_cell.length_c   1.000
_cell.angle_alpha   90.00
_cell.angle_beta   90.00
_cell.angle_gamma   90.00
#
_symmetry.space_group_name_H-M   'P 1'
#
loop_
_entity.id
_entity.type
_entity.pdbx_description
1 polymer ?
#
loop_
_entity_poly.entity_id
_entity_poly.type
_entity_poly.pdbx_seq_one_letter_code
_entity_poly.pdbx_strand_id
1 'polypeptide(L)'
;GGAAAIIIGGVMWDDMPGKYCNAWDDRFISGLTELCERVHAHDAKIIGQLHHGGPSAAVLGEGRPFSSSTLEEDELPIPLPEGRATRGLSKEEIQQKKRLIVDAAVRMHKAGFDGVEVHAAHGYLLNSFLSPLWNKRDDEYGPQTAENRTRILAEVFQMIREECGEDFLIGTRINGIEFSPLVPGAIAPELAVENAKALEKAGYQYISVSGYGYGPLPFRFVPDYFPYPDPEPHMVPYMKDYYGLGLWMPATKMVKQAVSVPVIGCGRMDENKGEQVIEEGYCDIVAFGRYLWADPEFANKLKEGRIDEIRRCTRCGSCQDPLTDPRICRVNAALGREKELEIKPAAKKKTVMVIGGGPAGMEAAIVADKRGHDVTLYEKNGELGGRIKLASMIKGNKVEDVMPIYDYLTTMMNKSKVKVKLKTEVTKDLIEKERPDVVVIADSSPYFIPTVPGINGSNVYTVPGMSKLAKLPLKIFGPQTLNKLTESFFPVGKKIVVVGAGAEGVQCSTFLAHRGKEVTLLAEGEDVGGLVPVPYKVRLEPWFREHGVEVVRNATLEQINKKSVQYRTPDGEKTVDCDSVMIMLPERYDETFYESIKSLVPEVYQAGSTLGGENSFLKHAILDGREVGCKI
;
A
#
# COMPACT_ATOMS: atom_id res chain seq x y z
N GLY A 1 -8.63 13.49 13.89
CA GLY A 1 -9.06 13.49 12.51
C GLY A 1 -10.53 13.19 12.28
N GLY A 2 -11.43 13.23 13.30
CA GLY A 2 -12.90 13.12 13.14
C GLY A 2 -13.46 11.70 13.08
N ALA A 3 -12.66 10.65 13.23
CA ALA A 3 -13.16 9.28 13.34
C ALA A 3 -13.88 9.11 14.70
N ALA A 4 -15.09 8.51 14.70
CA ALA A 4 -15.87 8.29 15.92
C ALA A 4 -15.26 7.19 16.80
N ALA A 5 -14.64 6.19 16.19
CA ALA A 5 -13.95 5.11 16.90
C ALA A 5 -12.67 4.71 16.15
N ILE A 6 -11.68 4.26 16.90
CA ILE A 6 -10.42 3.73 16.40
C ILE A 6 -10.28 2.29 16.86
N ILE A 7 -10.16 1.35 15.92
CA ILE A 7 -9.78 -0.03 16.21
C ILE A 7 -8.28 -0.16 15.99
N ILE A 8 -7.51 -0.38 17.06
CA ILE A 8 -6.08 -0.61 16.97
C ILE A 8 -5.86 -2.07 16.61
N GLY A 9 -5.32 -2.30 15.40
CA GLY A 9 -5.09 -3.65 14.90
C GLY A 9 -3.82 -4.28 15.45
N GLY A 10 -3.90 -5.61 15.70
CA GLY A 10 -2.75 -6.44 16.05
C GLY A 10 -2.19 -6.21 17.46
N VAL A 11 -3.04 -6.10 18.49
CA VAL A 11 -2.59 -6.10 19.89
C VAL A 11 -2.34 -7.54 20.33
N MET A 12 -1.06 -7.86 20.60
CA MET A 12 -0.66 -9.21 20.96
C MET A 12 -1.09 -9.55 22.38
N TRP A 13 -1.79 -10.66 22.52
CA TRP A 13 -2.20 -11.21 23.81
C TRP A 13 -1.29 -12.35 24.31
N ASP A 14 -0.29 -12.71 23.52
CA ASP A 14 0.75 -13.69 23.83
C ASP A 14 2.12 -13.10 23.48
N ASP A 15 3.18 -13.55 24.14
CA ASP A 15 4.55 -13.09 23.86
C ASP A 15 5.00 -13.64 22.50
N MET A 16 4.98 -12.79 21.52
CA MET A 16 5.38 -13.11 20.15
C MET A 16 6.50 -12.19 19.69
N PRO A 17 7.52 -12.72 18.99
CA PRO A 17 8.59 -11.91 18.45
C PRO A 17 8.05 -10.89 17.42
N GLY A 18 8.52 -9.65 17.52
CA GLY A 18 8.20 -8.56 16.59
C GLY A 18 7.91 -7.23 17.27
N LYS A 19 7.74 -6.19 16.44
CA LYS A 19 7.37 -4.84 16.89
C LYS A 19 5.85 -4.68 16.82
N TYR A 20 5.15 -5.10 17.86
CA TYR A 20 3.69 -5.03 17.94
C TYR A 20 3.24 -4.17 19.12
N CYS A 21 1.98 -3.73 19.09
CA CYS A 21 1.30 -3.31 20.29
C CYS A 21 1.02 -4.55 21.14
N ASN A 22 1.30 -4.51 22.43
CA ASN A 22 1.26 -5.68 23.30
C ASN A 22 0.34 -5.43 24.50
N ALA A 23 -0.39 -6.49 24.94
CA ALA A 23 -1.20 -6.52 26.16
C ALA A 23 -0.99 -7.82 26.97
N TRP A 24 0.04 -8.60 26.65
CA TRP A 24 0.29 -9.88 27.31
C TRP A 24 0.93 -9.76 28.71
N ASP A 25 1.42 -8.57 29.10
CA ASP A 25 2.04 -8.30 30.39
C ASP A 25 1.60 -6.94 30.96
N ASP A 26 1.55 -6.81 32.27
CA ASP A 26 1.09 -5.59 32.96
C ASP A 26 2.00 -4.37 32.71
N ARG A 27 3.29 -4.58 32.36
CA ARG A 27 4.22 -3.50 32.00
C ARG A 27 3.76 -2.63 30.83
N PHE A 28 2.84 -3.13 30.00
CA PHE A 28 2.31 -2.39 28.85
C PHE A 28 1.13 -1.47 29.21
N ILE A 29 0.50 -1.64 30.38
CA ILE A 29 -0.71 -0.90 30.78
C ILE A 29 -0.47 0.61 30.71
N SER A 30 0.65 1.12 31.23
CA SER A 30 0.91 2.57 31.24
C SER A 30 0.96 3.20 29.83
N GLY A 31 1.63 2.54 28.89
CA GLY A 31 1.66 3.01 27.49
C GLY A 31 0.30 2.92 26.79
N LEU A 32 -0.47 1.88 27.10
CA LEU A 32 -1.83 1.71 26.59
C LEU A 32 -2.76 2.77 27.18
N THR A 33 -2.59 3.16 28.46
CA THR A 33 -3.35 4.25 29.10
C THR A 33 -3.07 5.59 28.42
N GLU A 34 -1.80 5.94 28.20
CA GLU A 34 -1.45 7.18 27.48
C GLU A 34 -2.12 7.23 26.10
N LEU A 35 -2.18 6.10 25.39
CA LEU A 35 -2.84 6.01 24.11
C LEU A 35 -4.34 6.25 24.20
N CYS A 36 -5.02 5.65 25.20
CA CYS A 36 -6.45 5.87 25.45
C CYS A 36 -6.74 7.34 25.77
N GLU A 37 -5.98 7.96 26.65
CA GLU A 37 -6.13 9.37 27.02
C GLU A 37 -6.01 10.30 25.82
N ARG A 38 -5.03 10.03 24.92
CA ARG A 38 -4.85 10.81 23.68
C ARG A 38 -6.03 10.68 22.73
N VAL A 39 -6.64 9.51 22.63
CA VAL A 39 -7.80 9.28 21.76
C VAL A 39 -9.05 9.93 22.38
N HIS A 40 -9.28 9.72 23.67
CA HIS A 40 -10.42 10.28 24.39
C HIS A 40 -10.41 11.81 24.45
N ALA A 41 -9.22 12.44 24.43
CA ALA A 41 -9.09 13.90 24.33
C ALA A 41 -9.74 14.50 23.06
N HIS A 42 -10.12 13.67 22.11
CA HIS A 42 -10.81 14.04 20.86
C HIS A 42 -12.22 13.46 20.74
N ASP A 43 -12.85 13.08 21.85
CA ASP A 43 -14.20 12.48 21.92
C ASP A 43 -14.35 11.21 21.05
N ALA A 44 -13.26 10.52 20.76
CA ALA A 44 -13.28 9.27 19.99
C ALA A 44 -13.14 8.06 20.90
N LYS A 45 -13.77 6.95 20.53
CA LYS A 45 -13.66 5.66 21.21
C LYS A 45 -12.45 4.88 20.75
N ILE A 46 -11.89 4.04 21.63
CA ILE A 46 -10.74 3.20 21.32
C ILE A 46 -11.04 1.73 21.63
N ILE A 47 -10.84 0.87 20.63
CA ILE A 47 -11.07 -0.57 20.71
C ILE A 47 -9.77 -1.28 20.38
N GLY A 48 -9.38 -2.25 21.19
CA GLY A 48 -8.17 -3.01 20.92
C GLY A 48 -8.45 -4.34 20.20
N GLN A 49 -7.85 -4.56 19.04
CA GLN A 49 -8.01 -5.82 18.34
C GLN A 49 -7.01 -6.87 18.86
N LEU A 50 -7.50 -7.82 19.65
CA LEU A 50 -6.74 -8.91 20.24
C LEU A 50 -6.30 -9.91 19.18
N HIS A 51 -4.99 -10.13 19.04
CA HIS A 51 -4.39 -10.82 17.91
C HIS A 51 -3.33 -11.86 18.31
N HIS A 52 -3.25 -12.96 17.54
CA HIS A 52 -2.16 -13.91 17.54
C HIS A 52 -2.00 -14.53 16.16
N GLY A 53 -0.80 -14.50 15.61
CA GLY A 53 -0.51 -14.91 14.24
C GLY A 53 -0.91 -16.35 13.86
N GLY A 54 -0.96 -17.28 14.83
CA GLY A 54 -1.34 -18.68 14.58
C GLY A 54 -0.52 -19.31 13.45
N PRO A 55 -1.18 -19.95 12.47
CA PRO A 55 -0.49 -20.54 11.31
C PRO A 55 0.41 -19.55 10.57
N SER A 56 0.05 -18.27 10.54
CA SER A 56 0.85 -17.22 9.88
C SER A 56 2.08 -16.79 10.68
N ALA A 57 2.19 -17.16 11.96
CA ALA A 57 3.36 -16.86 12.80
C ALA A 57 4.62 -17.64 12.40
N ALA A 58 4.49 -18.68 11.57
CA ALA A 58 5.62 -19.47 11.08
C ALA A 58 6.74 -18.64 10.40
N VAL A 59 6.39 -17.48 9.91
CA VAL A 59 7.34 -16.57 9.24
C VAL A 59 8.29 -15.89 10.24
N LEU A 60 7.97 -15.87 11.53
CA LEU A 60 8.63 -15.06 12.55
C LEU A 60 9.43 -15.83 13.60
N GLY A 61 9.44 -17.18 13.59
CA GLY A 61 10.07 -17.95 14.64
C GLY A 61 10.50 -19.38 14.28
N GLU A 62 11.23 -20.01 15.18
CA GLU A 62 11.59 -21.43 15.08
C GLU A 62 10.43 -22.33 15.56
N GLY A 63 10.23 -23.46 14.90
CA GLY A 63 9.23 -24.47 15.26
C GLY A 63 7.94 -24.45 14.41
N ARG A 64 7.01 -25.35 14.76
CA ARG A 64 5.71 -25.45 14.08
C ARG A 64 4.73 -24.42 14.64
N PRO A 65 4.08 -23.59 13.79
CA PRO A 65 3.10 -22.62 14.23
C PRO A 65 1.84 -23.27 14.79
N PHE A 66 1.23 -22.61 15.77
CA PHE A 66 -0.03 -23.08 16.36
C PHE A 66 -1.20 -22.94 15.40
N SER A 67 -2.08 -23.94 15.40
CA SER A 67 -3.33 -23.97 14.65
C SER A 67 -4.41 -24.71 15.45
N SER A 68 -5.64 -24.70 14.95
CA SER A 68 -6.70 -25.57 15.45
C SER A 68 -6.34 -27.07 15.32
N SER A 69 -5.64 -27.43 14.23
CA SER A 69 -5.24 -28.81 13.92
C SER A 69 -3.79 -28.90 13.49
N THR A 70 -3.19 -30.08 13.67
CA THR A 70 -1.93 -30.42 13.02
C THR A 70 -2.22 -30.72 11.55
N LEU A 71 -1.52 -30.02 10.65
CA LEU A 71 -1.57 -30.25 9.21
C LEU A 71 -0.14 -30.43 8.72
N GLU A 72 0.09 -31.46 7.92
CA GLU A 72 1.37 -31.66 7.25
C GLU A 72 1.47 -30.77 6.00
N GLU A 73 2.64 -30.71 5.37
CA GLU A 73 2.94 -29.75 4.31
C GLU A 73 1.97 -29.82 3.12
N ASP A 74 1.59 -31.03 2.72
CA ASP A 74 0.67 -31.31 1.61
C ASP A 74 -0.81 -31.03 1.91
N GLU A 75 -1.16 -30.89 3.20
CA GLU A 75 -2.50 -30.56 3.68
C GLU A 75 -2.71 -29.05 3.87
N LEU A 76 -1.64 -28.26 3.80
CA LEU A 76 -1.71 -26.82 4.08
C LEU A 76 -2.51 -26.09 2.98
N PRO A 77 -3.43 -25.18 3.36
CA PRO A 77 -4.15 -24.34 2.40
C PRO A 77 -3.23 -23.35 1.67
N ILE A 78 -1.98 -23.26 2.08
CA ILE A 78 -0.94 -22.40 1.55
C ILE A 78 0.43 -23.03 1.78
N PRO A 79 1.40 -22.83 0.89
CA PRO A 79 2.80 -23.12 1.17
C PRO A 79 3.27 -22.23 2.34
N LEU A 80 3.72 -22.84 3.41
CA LEU A 80 4.47 -22.15 4.45
C LEU A 80 5.95 -22.11 4.07
N PRO A 81 6.70 -21.06 4.42
CA PRO A 81 8.14 -21.06 4.22
C PRO A 81 8.80 -22.28 4.87
N GLU A 82 9.74 -22.91 4.18
CA GLU A 82 10.54 -24.06 4.66
C GLU A 82 9.73 -25.35 4.93
N GLY A 83 8.56 -25.55 4.28
CA GLY A 83 7.79 -26.79 4.41
C GLY A 83 7.28 -27.05 5.82
N ARG A 84 7.00 -26.02 6.60
CA ARG A 84 6.61 -26.17 8.00
C ARG A 84 5.15 -26.60 8.15
N ALA A 85 4.91 -27.79 8.65
CA ALA A 85 3.62 -28.24 9.12
C ALA A 85 3.10 -27.41 10.31
N THR A 86 1.78 -27.36 10.54
CA THR A 86 1.21 -26.74 11.75
C THR A 86 1.19 -27.69 12.93
N ARG A 87 1.02 -27.16 14.13
CA ARG A 87 0.78 -27.91 15.35
C ARG A 87 -0.59 -27.58 15.93
N GLY A 88 -1.47 -28.57 16.00
CA GLY A 88 -2.79 -28.44 16.62
C GLY A 88 -2.69 -28.23 18.14
N LEU A 89 -3.52 -27.35 18.67
CA LEU A 89 -3.63 -27.14 20.12
C LEU A 89 -4.36 -28.30 20.78
N SER A 90 -3.85 -28.80 21.93
CA SER A 90 -4.59 -29.70 22.81
C SER A 90 -5.75 -28.94 23.49
N LYS A 91 -6.69 -29.69 24.16
CA LYS A 91 -7.77 -29.03 24.90
C LYS A 91 -7.25 -28.19 26.07
N GLU A 92 -6.21 -28.66 26.75
CA GLU A 92 -5.54 -27.96 27.83
C GLU A 92 -4.89 -26.67 27.33
N GLU A 93 -4.23 -26.73 26.19
CA GLU A 93 -3.63 -25.54 25.55
C GLU A 93 -4.70 -24.54 25.07
N ILE A 94 -5.85 -25.00 24.58
CA ILE A 94 -6.99 -24.14 24.26
C ILE A 94 -7.44 -23.37 25.52
N GLN A 95 -7.55 -24.03 26.67
CA GLN A 95 -7.92 -23.37 27.94
C GLN A 95 -6.87 -22.30 28.32
N GLN A 96 -5.58 -22.63 28.21
CA GLN A 96 -4.49 -21.70 28.47
C GLN A 96 -4.56 -20.47 27.54
N LYS A 97 -4.73 -20.69 26.24
CA LYS A 97 -4.82 -19.60 25.27
C LYS A 97 -6.05 -18.69 25.50
N LYS A 98 -7.21 -19.26 25.86
CA LYS A 98 -8.37 -18.46 26.27
C LYS A 98 -8.04 -17.57 27.48
N ARG A 99 -7.35 -18.10 28.50
CA ARG A 99 -6.96 -17.30 29.67
C ARG A 99 -6.07 -16.12 29.27
N LEU A 100 -5.06 -16.33 28.40
CA LEU A 100 -4.20 -15.26 27.91
C LEU A 100 -4.97 -14.16 27.16
N ILE A 101 -5.96 -14.56 26.35
CA ILE A 101 -6.82 -13.58 25.64
C ILE A 101 -7.61 -12.73 26.65
N VAL A 102 -8.18 -13.38 27.68
CA VAL A 102 -8.96 -12.69 28.72
C VAL A 102 -8.09 -11.78 29.56
N ASP A 103 -6.90 -12.24 29.97
CA ASP A 103 -5.94 -11.42 30.72
C ASP A 103 -5.52 -10.16 29.93
N ALA A 104 -5.34 -10.28 28.62
CA ALA A 104 -5.05 -9.14 27.77
C ALA A 104 -6.24 -8.17 27.68
N ALA A 105 -7.47 -8.70 27.56
CA ALA A 105 -8.68 -7.86 27.57
C ALA A 105 -8.85 -7.10 28.91
N VAL A 106 -8.57 -7.75 30.04
CA VAL A 106 -8.59 -7.14 31.38
C VAL A 106 -7.55 -6.03 31.49
N ARG A 107 -6.32 -6.23 30.96
CA ARG A 107 -5.29 -5.18 30.92
C ARG A 107 -5.73 -3.99 30.07
N MET A 108 -6.36 -4.24 28.93
CA MET A 108 -6.88 -3.19 28.07
C MET A 108 -8.02 -2.43 28.76
N HIS A 109 -8.93 -3.12 29.43
CA HIS A 109 -9.98 -2.50 30.25
C HIS A 109 -9.37 -1.60 31.35
N LYS A 110 -8.38 -2.10 32.10
CA LYS A 110 -7.62 -1.32 33.09
C LYS A 110 -6.92 -0.10 32.50
N ALA A 111 -6.44 -0.21 31.25
CA ALA A 111 -5.80 0.88 30.53
C ALA A 111 -6.77 1.94 30.00
N GLY A 112 -8.09 1.70 30.08
CA GLY A 112 -9.12 2.65 29.66
C GLY A 112 -9.63 2.45 28.24
N PHE A 113 -9.40 1.30 27.59
CA PHE A 113 -10.07 0.99 26.32
C PHE A 113 -11.59 0.89 26.51
N ASP A 114 -12.35 1.37 25.53
CA ASP A 114 -13.82 1.25 25.52
C ASP A 114 -14.29 -0.18 25.19
N GLY A 115 -13.41 -1.02 24.64
CA GLY A 115 -13.70 -2.40 24.30
C GLY A 115 -12.58 -3.14 23.60
N VAL A 116 -12.88 -4.38 23.24
CA VAL A 116 -11.98 -5.23 22.46
C VAL A 116 -12.68 -5.83 21.24
N GLU A 117 -11.89 -6.07 20.19
CA GLU A 117 -12.29 -6.87 19.02
C GLU A 117 -11.46 -8.15 18.99
N VAL A 118 -12.11 -9.30 19.12
CA VAL A 118 -11.44 -10.61 19.05
C VAL A 118 -11.17 -10.94 17.58
N HIS A 119 -9.89 -11.04 17.19
CA HIS A 119 -9.50 -11.24 15.79
C HIS A 119 -9.58 -12.69 15.35
N ALA A 120 -10.66 -13.07 14.68
CA ALA A 120 -10.93 -14.41 14.17
C ALA A 120 -11.01 -14.46 12.63
N ALA A 121 -10.13 -13.70 11.97
CA ALA A 121 -10.04 -13.60 10.50
C ALA A 121 -8.60 -13.82 10.01
N HIS A 122 -8.41 -13.78 8.70
CA HIS A 122 -7.13 -13.66 7.99
C HIS A 122 -6.15 -14.83 8.17
N GLY A 123 -6.63 -16.04 8.38
CA GLY A 123 -5.78 -17.21 8.56
C GLY A 123 -4.98 -17.22 9.88
N TYR A 124 -5.39 -16.41 10.87
CA TYR A 124 -4.78 -16.35 12.18
C TYR A 124 -5.29 -17.44 13.13
N LEU A 125 -4.78 -17.49 14.37
CA LEU A 125 -5.06 -18.58 15.28
C LEU A 125 -6.56 -18.84 15.47
N LEU A 126 -7.34 -17.83 15.79
CA LEU A 126 -8.77 -18.01 16.04
C LEU A 126 -9.56 -18.26 14.74
N ASN A 127 -9.12 -17.70 13.62
CA ASN A 127 -9.69 -18.03 12.32
C ASN A 127 -9.49 -19.52 11.97
N SER A 128 -8.37 -20.11 12.40
CA SER A 128 -8.12 -21.53 12.13
C SER A 128 -9.18 -22.47 12.73
N PHE A 129 -9.88 -22.04 13.77
CA PHE A 129 -11.02 -22.79 14.32
C PHE A 129 -12.30 -22.61 13.48
N LEU A 130 -12.51 -21.41 12.91
CA LEU A 130 -13.69 -21.11 12.11
C LEU A 130 -13.64 -21.70 10.69
N SER A 131 -12.44 -21.90 10.16
CA SER A 131 -12.24 -22.32 8.77
C SER A 131 -12.01 -23.83 8.64
N PRO A 132 -12.86 -24.55 7.89
CA PRO A 132 -12.64 -25.96 7.59
C PRO A 132 -11.35 -26.26 6.80
N LEU A 133 -10.72 -25.25 6.21
CA LEU A 133 -9.37 -25.38 5.62
C LEU A 133 -8.33 -25.80 6.66
N TRP A 134 -8.41 -25.22 7.86
CA TRP A 134 -7.47 -25.42 8.96
C TRP A 134 -7.97 -26.39 9.99
N ASN A 135 -9.30 -26.39 10.28
CA ASN A 135 -9.90 -27.16 11.35
C ASN A 135 -10.26 -28.58 10.88
N LYS A 136 -9.50 -29.57 11.32
CA LYS A 136 -9.73 -30.99 11.08
C LYS A 136 -10.03 -31.75 12.37
N ARG A 137 -10.42 -31.05 13.44
CA ARG A 137 -10.74 -31.65 14.75
C ARG A 137 -12.04 -32.44 14.69
N ASP A 138 -12.11 -33.45 15.53
CA ASP A 138 -13.28 -34.31 15.73
C ASP A 138 -13.96 -34.12 17.10
N ASP A 139 -13.44 -33.18 17.91
CA ASP A 139 -13.97 -32.83 19.22
C ASP A 139 -14.95 -31.62 19.16
N GLU A 140 -15.34 -31.11 20.35
CA GLU A 140 -16.27 -29.98 20.51
C GLU A 140 -15.79 -28.67 19.92
N TYR A 141 -14.52 -28.54 19.51
CA TYR A 141 -13.94 -27.39 18.80
C TYR A 141 -13.80 -27.65 17.29
N GLY A 142 -14.38 -28.75 16.80
CA GLY A 142 -14.26 -29.18 15.40
C GLY A 142 -15.15 -28.40 14.44
N PRO A 143 -15.02 -28.63 13.11
CA PRO A 143 -15.70 -27.85 12.09
C PRO A 143 -17.15 -28.27 11.80
N GLN A 144 -17.68 -29.30 12.50
CA GLN A 144 -18.92 -29.98 12.14
C GLN A 144 -20.16 -29.10 12.24
N THR A 145 -20.23 -28.22 13.23
CA THR A 145 -21.33 -27.27 13.43
C THR A 145 -20.81 -25.86 13.65
N ALA A 146 -21.68 -24.84 13.45
CA ALA A 146 -21.31 -23.46 13.72
C ALA A 146 -20.96 -23.25 15.21
N GLU A 147 -21.71 -23.90 16.10
CA GLU A 147 -21.47 -23.84 17.55
C GLU A 147 -20.09 -24.41 17.92
N ASN A 148 -19.68 -25.50 17.29
CA ASN A 148 -18.35 -26.09 17.52
C ASN A 148 -17.23 -25.20 16.98
N ARG A 149 -17.38 -24.72 15.75
CA ARG A 149 -16.39 -23.80 15.13
C ARG A 149 -16.19 -22.53 15.95
N THR A 150 -17.27 -21.98 16.49
CA THR A 150 -17.25 -20.73 17.23
C THR A 150 -17.09 -20.89 18.75
N ARG A 151 -17.04 -22.12 19.27
CA ARG A 151 -16.98 -22.42 20.70
C ARG A 151 -15.89 -21.67 21.45
N ILE A 152 -14.67 -21.70 20.93
CA ILE A 152 -13.55 -20.97 21.57
C ILE A 152 -13.84 -19.49 21.72
N LEU A 153 -14.47 -18.87 20.73
CA LEU A 153 -14.86 -17.47 20.74
C LEU A 153 -16.00 -17.20 21.72
N ALA A 154 -17.01 -18.09 21.76
CA ALA A 154 -18.12 -18.00 22.70
C ALA A 154 -17.64 -18.08 24.16
N GLU A 155 -16.73 -19.00 24.45
CA GLU A 155 -16.13 -19.14 25.77
C GLU A 155 -15.26 -17.93 26.15
N VAL A 156 -14.45 -17.41 25.22
CA VAL A 156 -13.67 -16.16 25.41
C VAL A 156 -14.59 -14.98 25.69
N PHE A 157 -15.70 -14.84 24.95
CA PHE A 157 -16.68 -13.78 25.20
C PHE A 157 -17.20 -13.82 26.63
N GLN A 158 -17.67 -14.99 27.11
CA GLN A 158 -18.22 -15.13 28.45
C GLN A 158 -17.19 -14.78 29.52
N MET A 159 -15.96 -15.28 29.40
CA MET A 159 -14.90 -14.99 30.35
C MET A 159 -14.53 -13.49 30.38
N ILE A 160 -14.45 -12.82 29.23
CA ILE A 160 -14.20 -11.37 29.18
C ILE A 160 -15.37 -10.61 29.82
N ARG A 161 -16.62 -11.00 29.54
CA ARG A 161 -17.83 -10.39 30.10
C ARG A 161 -17.87 -10.49 31.62
N GLU A 162 -17.52 -11.67 32.16
CA GLU A 162 -17.46 -11.90 33.61
C GLU A 162 -16.43 -11.00 34.32
N GLU A 163 -15.27 -10.76 33.69
CA GLU A 163 -14.18 -10.01 34.31
C GLU A 163 -14.19 -8.49 34.03
N CYS A 164 -14.70 -8.09 32.86
CA CYS A 164 -14.71 -6.67 32.45
C CYS A 164 -16.06 -5.97 32.61
N GLY A 165 -17.15 -6.71 32.90
CA GLY A 165 -18.50 -6.15 33.12
C GLY A 165 -19.25 -5.84 31.81
N GLU A 166 -20.52 -5.36 31.97
CA GLU A 166 -21.45 -5.17 30.86
C GLU A 166 -21.12 -3.95 29.96
N ASP A 167 -20.48 -2.92 30.52
CA ASP A 167 -20.16 -1.68 29.78
C ASP A 167 -18.97 -1.82 28.84
N PHE A 168 -18.16 -2.88 28.97
CA PHE A 168 -17.02 -3.12 28.12
C PHE A 168 -17.46 -3.74 26.79
N LEU A 169 -17.24 -3.04 25.67
CA LEU A 169 -17.66 -3.48 24.34
C LEU A 169 -16.82 -4.68 23.86
N ILE A 170 -17.49 -5.76 23.45
CA ILE A 170 -16.83 -6.97 22.93
C ILE A 170 -17.34 -7.28 21.53
N GLY A 171 -16.49 -7.06 20.53
CA GLY A 171 -16.75 -7.40 19.15
C GLY A 171 -15.83 -8.48 18.62
N THR A 172 -16.09 -8.92 17.40
CA THR A 172 -15.23 -9.88 16.72
C THR A 172 -15.06 -9.55 15.25
N ARG A 173 -13.91 -9.91 14.71
CA ARG A 173 -13.64 -9.83 13.27
C ARG A 173 -13.54 -11.21 12.66
N ILE A 174 -14.34 -11.47 11.61
CA ILE A 174 -14.39 -12.75 10.89
C ILE A 174 -14.12 -12.55 9.40
N ASN A 175 -13.78 -13.63 8.69
CA ASN A 175 -13.82 -13.66 7.23
C ASN A 175 -15.26 -13.89 6.74
N GLY A 176 -15.76 -13.01 5.90
CA GLY A 176 -16.98 -13.21 5.13
C GLY A 176 -16.76 -14.15 3.94
N ILE A 177 -15.52 -14.25 3.46
CA ILE A 177 -15.10 -15.12 2.38
C ILE A 177 -13.61 -15.44 2.49
N GLU A 178 -13.25 -16.67 2.15
CA GLU A 178 -11.86 -17.10 1.97
C GLU A 178 -11.65 -17.66 0.56
N PHE A 179 -10.51 -17.38 -0.03
CA PHE A 179 -10.11 -17.92 -1.33
C PHE A 179 -8.88 -18.81 -1.16
N SER A 180 -8.95 -20.05 -1.65
CA SER A 180 -7.80 -20.95 -1.68
C SER A 180 -7.72 -21.67 -3.04
N PRO A 181 -6.59 -21.57 -3.76
CA PRO A 181 -6.40 -22.31 -4.99
C PRO A 181 -5.98 -23.77 -4.77
N LEU A 182 -5.49 -24.11 -3.58
CA LEU A 182 -4.82 -25.37 -3.31
C LEU A 182 -5.76 -26.42 -2.70
N VAL A 183 -6.65 -26.00 -1.80
CA VAL A 183 -7.50 -26.91 -1.02
C VAL A 183 -8.95 -26.44 -1.06
N PRO A 184 -9.92 -27.29 -1.38
CA PRO A 184 -11.34 -26.96 -1.27
C PRO A 184 -11.78 -26.84 0.20
N GLY A 185 -12.89 -26.12 0.44
CA GLY A 185 -13.48 -25.98 1.77
C GLY A 185 -13.16 -24.67 2.49
N ALA A 186 -12.76 -23.64 1.74
CA ALA A 186 -12.65 -22.27 2.27
C ALA A 186 -14.00 -21.75 2.82
N ILE A 187 -13.96 -20.76 3.70
CA ILE A 187 -15.18 -20.07 4.16
C ILE A 187 -15.87 -19.43 2.96
N ALA A 188 -17.02 -19.99 2.58
CA ALA A 188 -17.97 -19.36 1.69
C ALA A 188 -18.86 -18.38 2.48
N PRO A 189 -19.53 -17.40 1.82
CA PRO A 189 -20.41 -16.45 2.50
C PRO A 189 -21.50 -17.09 3.36
N GLU A 190 -22.03 -18.24 2.95
CA GLU A 190 -23.03 -19.00 3.70
C GLU A 190 -22.48 -19.51 5.04
N LEU A 191 -21.26 -20.05 5.04
CA LEU A 191 -20.58 -20.50 6.24
C LEU A 191 -20.24 -19.34 7.19
N ALA A 192 -19.88 -18.19 6.62
CA ALA A 192 -19.66 -16.97 7.38
C ALA A 192 -20.94 -16.50 8.08
N VAL A 193 -22.10 -16.62 7.42
CA VAL A 193 -23.42 -16.32 7.99
C VAL A 193 -23.73 -17.25 9.16
N GLU A 194 -23.48 -18.56 9.05
CA GLU A 194 -23.66 -19.51 10.15
C GLU A 194 -22.79 -19.13 11.35
N ASN A 195 -21.50 -18.85 11.12
CA ASN A 195 -20.58 -18.43 12.16
C ASN A 195 -21.04 -17.13 12.83
N ALA A 196 -21.48 -16.13 12.03
CA ALA A 196 -21.96 -14.86 12.56
C ALA A 196 -23.19 -15.00 13.48
N LYS A 197 -24.17 -15.84 13.10
CA LYS A 197 -25.35 -16.14 13.93
C LYS A 197 -24.95 -16.80 15.27
N ALA A 198 -24.01 -17.75 15.22
CA ALA A 198 -23.53 -18.41 16.44
C ALA A 198 -22.78 -17.43 17.37
N LEU A 199 -22.01 -16.49 16.81
CA LEU A 199 -21.31 -15.44 17.55
C LEU A 199 -22.28 -14.41 18.15
N GLU A 200 -23.30 -13.97 17.42
CA GLU A 200 -24.37 -13.14 17.95
C GLU A 200 -25.08 -13.82 19.13
N LYS A 201 -25.44 -15.11 18.97
CA LYS A 201 -26.04 -15.92 20.04
C LYS A 201 -25.13 -16.05 21.27
N ALA A 202 -23.82 -16.08 21.08
CA ALA A 202 -22.84 -16.08 22.17
C ALA A 202 -22.74 -14.75 22.91
N GLY A 203 -23.26 -13.65 22.34
CA GLY A 203 -23.35 -12.34 22.96
C GLY A 203 -22.49 -11.25 22.33
N TYR A 204 -21.73 -11.52 21.27
CA TYR A 204 -20.92 -10.50 20.60
C TYR A 204 -21.77 -9.30 20.16
N GLN A 205 -21.31 -8.10 20.50
CA GLN A 205 -22.09 -6.86 20.36
C GLN A 205 -21.93 -6.20 18.99
N TYR A 206 -20.92 -6.58 18.22
CA TYR A 206 -20.78 -6.25 16.79
C TYR A 206 -19.93 -7.29 16.07
N ILE A 207 -20.10 -7.35 14.76
CA ILE A 207 -19.31 -8.24 13.89
C ILE A 207 -18.63 -7.41 12.79
N SER A 208 -17.31 -7.45 12.73
CA SER A 208 -16.51 -6.84 11.66
C SER A 208 -16.24 -7.89 10.57
N VAL A 209 -16.65 -7.63 9.34
CA VAL A 209 -16.53 -8.58 8.23
C VAL A 209 -15.40 -8.16 7.31
N SER A 210 -14.48 -9.09 7.08
CA SER A 210 -13.35 -8.97 6.17
C SER A 210 -13.32 -10.14 5.19
N GLY A 211 -12.26 -10.30 4.46
CA GLY A 211 -12.01 -11.45 3.61
C GLY A 211 -10.53 -11.77 3.53
N TYR A 212 -10.19 -12.96 3.06
CA TYR A 212 -8.83 -13.43 3.01
C TYR A 212 -8.56 -14.31 1.78
N GLY A 213 -7.42 -14.06 1.14
CA GLY A 213 -6.95 -14.87 0.03
C GLY A 213 -5.76 -15.72 0.43
N TYR A 214 -5.88 -17.02 0.27
CA TYR A 214 -4.76 -17.94 0.34
C TYR A 214 -4.13 -18.06 -1.05
N GLY A 215 -2.82 -18.08 -1.13
CA GLY A 215 -2.10 -18.20 -2.38
C GLY A 215 -0.60 -18.34 -2.14
N PRO A 216 0.19 -18.51 -3.20
CA PRO A 216 1.65 -18.66 -3.10
C PRO A 216 2.35 -17.39 -2.57
N LEU A 217 1.63 -16.31 -2.37
CA LEU A 217 2.17 -15.05 -1.88
C LEU A 217 2.32 -15.08 -0.37
N PRO A 218 3.50 -14.71 0.18
CA PRO A 218 3.73 -14.64 1.62
C PRO A 218 2.94 -13.52 2.31
N PHE A 219 2.25 -12.65 1.55
CA PHE A 219 1.54 -11.48 2.06
C PHE A 219 0.03 -11.62 1.89
N ARG A 220 -0.59 -12.23 2.86
CA ARG A 220 -1.97 -12.71 2.87
C ARG A 220 -2.94 -11.75 3.52
N PHE A 221 -2.44 -10.64 4.04
CA PHE A 221 -3.12 -9.85 5.06
C PHE A 221 -4.12 -8.85 4.52
N VAL A 222 -4.11 -8.58 3.22
CA VAL A 222 -4.86 -7.43 2.76
C VAL A 222 -5.62 -7.77 1.51
N PRO A 223 -6.94 -7.65 1.59
CA PRO A 223 -7.81 -7.78 0.43
C PRO A 223 -7.43 -6.90 -0.76
N ASP A 224 -6.54 -5.96 -0.54
CA ASP A 224 -6.13 -4.97 -1.52
C ASP A 224 -4.77 -5.21 -2.17
N TYR A 225 -4.01 -6.19 -1.70
CA TYR A 225 -2.81 -6.68 -2.40
C TYR A 225 -3.15 -7.59 -3.56
N PHE A 226 -4.35 -7.43 -4.05
CA PHE A 226 -4.66 -8.14 -5.20
C PHE A 226 -3.95 -7.66 -6.36
N PRO A 227 -3.68 -8.64 -6.96
CA PRO A 227 -2.38 -9.04 -7.38
C PRO A 227 -2.00 -8.07 -8.45
N TYR A 228 -0.92 -7.44 -8.21
CA TYR A 228 -0.17 -6.80 -9.24
C TYR A 228 0.66 -7.90 -9.93
N PRO A 229 0.62 -8.01 -11.28
CA PRO A 229 -0.17 -7.13 -12.16
C PRO A 229 -1.63 -7.55 -12.43
N ASP A 230 -2.01 -8.78 -12.19
CA ASP A 230 -3.37 -9.33 -12.37
C ASP A 230 -3.80 -10.27 -11.23
N PRO A 231 -5.11 -10.51 -11.02
CA PRO A 231 -5.60 -11.41 -9.98
C PRO A 231 -5.23 -12.87 -10.19
N GLU A 232 -5.18 -13.60 -9.09
CA GLU A 232 -5.15 -15.06 -9.16
C GLU A 232 -6.41 -15.56 -9.87
N PRO A 233 -6.29 -16.45 -10.87
CA PRO A 233 -7.43 -16.88 -11.69
C PRO A 233 -8.60 -17.44 -10.89
N HIS A 234 -8.33 -18.13 -9.77
CA HIS A 234 -9.36 -18.70 -8.91
C HIS A 234 -10.18 -17.65 -8.14
N MET A 235 -9.70 -16.43 -8.04
CA MET A 235 -10.40 -15.34 -7.36
C MET A 235 -11.31 -14.55 -8.30
N VAL A 236 -11.01 -14.53 -9.60
CA VAL A 236 -11.74 -13.76 -10.61
C VAL A 236 -13.27 -14.02 -10.59
N PRO A 237 -13.76 -15.26 -10.46
CA PRO A 237 -15.20 -15.53 -10.45
C PRO A 237 -15.97 -14.86 -9.30
N TYR A 238 -15.30 -14.58 -8.19
CA TYR A 238 -15.90 -13.97 -7.00
C TYR A 238 -15.78 -12.44 -6.98
N MET A 239 -15.09 -11.88 -7.98
CA MET A 239 -14.72 -10.48 -8.02
C MET A 239 -15.35 -9.82 -9.26
N LYS A 240 -16.66 -9.61 -9.20
CA LYS A 240 -17.44 -9.04 -10.30
C LYS A 240 -16.90 -7.69 -10.78
N ASP A 241 -16.29 -6.93 -9.84
CA ASP A 241 -15.57 -5.70 -10.08
C ASP A 241 -14.18 -5.79 -9.39
N TYR A 242 -13.30 -6.59 -9.98
CA TYR A 242 -12.03 -6.94 -9.36
C TYR A 242 -11.21 -5.73 -8.92
N TYR A 243 -11.23 -4.68 -9.72
CA TYR A 243 -10.59 -3.42 -9.40
C TYR A 243 -11.50 -2.45 -8.66
N GLY A 244 -12.74 -2.88 -8.39
CA GLY A 244 -13.74 -2.10 -7.68
C GLY A 244 -13.40 -1.90 -6.21
N LEU A 245 -14.01 -0.87 -5.65
CA LEU A 245 -14.02 -0.61 -4.22
C LEU A 245 -15.08 -1.50 -3.56
N GLY A 246 -14.87 -1.84 -2.28
CA GLY A 246 -15.85 -2.64 -1.54
C GLY A 246 -15.86 -4.14 -1.88
N LEU A 247 -14.68 -4.72 -2.08
CA LEU A 247 -14.47 -6.10 -2.52
C LEU A 247 -15.24 -7.17 -1.71
N TRP A 248 -15.32 -7.00 -0.38
CA TRP A 248 -15.97 -7.95 0.53
C TRP A 248 -17.44 -7.66 0.79
N MET A 249 -17.97 -6.60 0.20
CA MET A 249 -19.32 -6.12 0.50
C MET A 249 -20.42 -7.12 0.18
N PRO A 250 -20.38 -7.94 -0.88
CA PRO A 250 -21.40 -8.96 -1.09
C PRO A 250 -21.51 -9.94 0.09
N ALA A 251 -20.38 -10.43 0.61
CA ALA A 251 -20.37 -11.31 1.79
C ALA A 251 -20.78 -10.55 3.07
N THR A 252 -20.34 -9.31 3.22
CA THR A 252 -20.74 -8.44 4.34
C THR A 252 -22.25 -8.24 4.38
N LYS A 253 -22.89 -8.01 3.22
CA LYS A 253 -24.35 -7.86 3.12
C LYS A 253 -25.10 -9.11 3.57
N MET A 254 -24.62 -10.30 3.19
CA MET A 254 -25.22 -11.55 3.63
C MET A 254 -25.16 -11.71 5.15
N VAL A 255 -24.03 -11.39 5.76
CA VAL A 255 -23.89 -11.38 7.22
C VAL A 255 -24.85 -10.34 7.85
N LYS A 256 -24.88 -9.10 7.33
CA LYS A 256 -25.76 -8.03 7.83
C LYS A 256 -27.24 -8.43 7.78
N GLN A 257 -27.67 -9.11 6.75
CA GLN A 257 -29.06 -9.58 6.62
C GLN A 257 -29.41 -10.71 7.59
N ALA A 258 -28.41 -11.36 8.18
CA ALA A 258 -28.57 -12.56 8.97
C ALA A 258 -28.48 -12.34 10.49
N VAL A 259 -27.96 -11.19 10.92
CA VAL A 259 -27.76 -10.82 12.34
C VAL A 259 -28.41 -9.47 12.66
N SER A 260 -28.73 -9.23 13.94
CA SER A 260 -29.31 -7.99 14.43
C SER A 260 -28.26 -7.02 14.98
N VAL A 261 -27.12 -7.53 15.41
CA VAL A 261 -26.01 -6.69 15.90
C VAL A 261 -25.40 -5.86 14.79
N PRO A 262 -24.80 -4.70 15.10
CA PRO A 262 -24.10 -3.87 14.13
C PRO A 262 -23.03 -4.65 13.36
N VAL A 263 -22.99 -4.44 12.05
CA VAL A 263 -21.99 -5.04 11.16
C VAL A 263 -21.06 -3.97 10.62
N ILE A 264 -19.76 -4.16 10.82
CA ILE A 264 -18.71 -3.30 10.29
C ILE A 264 -18.19 -3.89 8.97
N GLY A 265 -18.31 -3.12 7.88
CA GLY A 265 -17.75 -3.46 6.58
C GLY A 265 -16.40 -2.77 6.34
N CYS A 266 -15.51 -3.45 5.62
CA CYS A 266 -14.21 -2.90 5.23
C CYS A 266 -13.80 -3.40 3.83
N GLY A 267 -12.70 -2.89 3.31
CA GLY A 267 -12.07 -3.37 2.07
C GLY A 267 -12.15 -2.37 0.92
N ARG A 268 -11.04 -1.69 0.65
CA ARG A 268 -10.86 -0.72 -0.45
C ARG A 268 -12.01 0.29 -0.58
N MET A 269 -12.40 0.88 0.54
CA MET A 269 -13.41 1.94 0.56
C MET A 269 -12.79 3.30 0.28
N ASP A 270 -13.44 4.09 -0.55
CA ASP A 270 -13.33 5.54 -0.58
C ASP A 270 -14.61 6.17 -0.01
N GLU A 271 -14.66 7.49 -0.01
CA GLU A 271 -15.80 8.23 0.52
C GLU A 271 -17.12 7.88 -0.17
N ASN A 272 -17.12 7.78 -1.49
CA ASN A 272 -18.35 7.51 -2.28
C ASN A 272 -18.83 6.07 -2.09
N LYS A 273 -17.89 5.11 -2.11
CA LYS A 273 -18.24 3.70 -1.89
C LYS A 273 -18.68 3.47 -0.44
N GLY A 274 -18.05 4.16 0.53
CA GLY A 274 -18.44 4.09 1.93
C GLY A 274 -19.88 4.54 2.15
N GLU A 275 -20.28 5.65 1.56
CA GLU A 275 -21.67 6.14 1.61
C GLU A 275 -22.63 5.16 0.92
N GLN A 276 -22.32 4.75 -0.31
CA GLN A 276 -23.12 3.82 -1.09
C GLN A 276 -23.42 2.52 -0.33
N VAL A 277 -22.42 1.88 0.30
CA VAL A 277 -22.64 0.59 0.97
C VAL A 277 -23.49 0.72 2.24
N ILE A 278 -23.49 1.88 2.90
CA ILE A 278 -24.41 2.18 4.00
C ILE A 278 -25.84 2.36 3.46
N GLU A 279 -26.03 3.20 2.45
CA GLU A 279 -27.34 3.48 1.85
C GLU A 279 -28.00 2.20 1.27
N GLU A 280 -27.21 1.32 0.64
CA GLU A 280 -27.68 0.06 0.09
C GLU A 280 -27.80 -1.08 1.13
N GLY A 281 -27.54 -0.79 2.42
CA GLY A 281 -27.71 -1.73 3.52
C GLY A 281 -26.73 -2.90 3.52
N TYR A 282 -25.48 -2.70 3.09
CA TYR A 282 -24.46 -3.73 3.13
C TYR A 282 -23.85 -3.88 4.53
N CYS A 283 -23.74 -2.80 5.27
CA CYS A 283 -23.24 -2.75 6.65
C CYS A 283 -23.81 -1.54 7.39
N ASP A 284 -23.59 -1.47 8.70
CA ASP A 284 -24.01 -0.32 9.54
C ASP A 284 -22.88 0.70 9.69
N ILE A 285 -21.63 0.23 9.64
CA ILE A 285 -20.43 1.03 9.85
C ILE A 285 -19.39 0.67 8.81
N VAL A 286 -18.68 1.66 8.29
CA VAL A 286 -17.56 1.46 7.37
C VAL A 286 -16.24 1.71 8.08
N ALA A 287 -15.32 0.74 7.99
CA ALA A 287 -13.97 0.88 8.51
C ALA A 287 -12.99 1.29 7.39
N PHE A 288 -12.32 2.41 7.61
CA PHE A 288 -11.26 2.92 6.76
C PHE A 288 -9.89 2.69 7.41
N GLY A 289 -8.99 1.99 6.74
CA GLY A 289 -7.61 1.81 7.21
C GLY A 289 -6.67 2.81 6.52
N ARG A 290 -6.18 2.44 5.33
CA ARG A 290 -5.15 3.21 4.59
C ARG A 290 -5.58 4.61 4.16
N TYR A 291 -6.87 4.90 4.05
CA TYR A 291 -7.36 6.26 3.83
C TYR A 291 -7.03 7.17 5.00
N LEU A 292 -7.18 6.69 6.25
CA LEU A 292 -6.77 7.46 7.44
C LEU A 292 -5.26 7.59 7.58
N TRP A 293 -4.48 6.62 7.06
CA TRP A 293 -3.02 6.76 6.96
C TRP A 293 -2.61 7.76 5.90
N ALA A 294 -3.31 7.77 4.78
CA ALA A 294 -3.06 8.74 3.71
C ALA A 294 -3.46 10.15 4.11
N ASP A 295 -4.57 10.30 4.81
CA ASP A 295 -5.11 11.58 5.28
C ASP A 295 -5.67 11.45 6.70
N PRO A 296 -4.92 11.85 7.75
CA PRO A 296 -5.42 11.84 9.12
C PRO A 296 -6.69 12.68 9.33
N GLU A 297 -6.91 13.71 8.50
CA GLU A 297 -8.08 14.60 8.56
C GLU A 297 -9.25 14.13 7.68
N PHE A 298 -9.19 12.93 7.15
CA PHE A 298 -10.16 12.39 6.20
C PHE A 298 -11.60 12.57 6.66
N ALA A 299 -11.94 12.14 7.88
CA ALA A 299 -13.30 12.20 8.38
C ALA A 299 -13.76 13.65 8.66
N ASN A 300 -12.87 14.53 9.16
CA ASN A 300 -13.19 15.95 9.31
C ASN A 300 -13.45 16.61 7.96
N LYS A 301 -12.62 16.33 6.95
CA LYS A 301 -12.81 16.87 5.61
C LYS A 301 -14.12 16.42 4.97
N LEU A 302 -14.52 15.15 5.19
CA LEU A 302 -15.84 14.67 4.76
C LEU A 302 -16.96 15.45 5.45
N LYS A 303 -16.92 15.56 6.77
CA LYS A 303 -17.92 16.29 7.57
C LYS A 303 -18.06 17.75 7.15
N GLU A 304 -16.95 18.38 6.77
CA GLU A 304 -16.89 19.79 6.38
C GLU A 304 -17.10 20.04 4.88
N GLY A 305 -17.32 19.00 4.09
CA GLY A 305 -17.50 19.08 2.63
C GLY A 305 -16.22 19.43 1.85
N ARG A 306 -15.04 19.30 2.44
CA ARG A 306 -13.73 19.56 1.82
C ARG A 306 -13.19 18.35 1.05
N ILE A 307 -14.03 17.78 0.18
CA ILE A 307 -13.76 16.52 -0.54
C ILE A 307 -12.54 16.64 -1.47
N ASP A 308 -12.34 17.81 -2.08
CA ASP A 308 -11.23 18.12 -2.97
C ASP A 308 -9.88 18.24 -2.26
N GLU A 309 -9.88 18.38 -0.92
CA GLU A 309 -8.69 18.41 -0.08
C GLU A 309 -8.28 17.04 0.48
N ILE A 310 -9.05 16.00 0.20
CA ILE A 310 -8.73 14.65 0.68
C ILE A 310 -7.50 14.11 -0.06
N ARG A 311 -6.50 13.72 0.72
CA ARG A 311 -5.31 13.02 0.22
C ARG A 311 -5.62 11.52 0.08
N ARG A 312 -6.14 11.14 -1.09
CA ARG A 312 -6.61 9.76 -1.34
C ARG A 312 -5.48 8.74 -1.36
N CYS A 313 -5.72 7.57 -0.79
CA CYS A 313 -4.81 6.44 -0.86
C CYS A 313 -4.67 5.93 -2.31
N THR A 314 -3.44 5.88 -2.83
CA THR A 314 -3.14 5.38 -4.19
C THR A 314 -3.03 3.87 -4.28
N ARG A 315 -3.22 3.14 -3.20
CA ARG A 315 -3.16 1.66 -3.16
C ARG A 315 -1.79 1.07 -3.54
N CYS A 316 -0.72 1.83 -3.35
CA CYS A 316 0.64 1.45 -3.76
C CYS A 316 1.33 0.39 -2.87
N GLY A 317 0.76 0.02 -1.73
CA GLY A 317 1.34 -0.95 -0.81
C GLY A 317 2.58 -0.50 -0.02
N SER A 318 3.16 0.66 -0.29
CA SER A 318 4.42 1.10 0.35
C SER A 318 4.35 1.15 1.88
N CYS A 319 3.21 1.52 2.46
CA CYS A 319 3.01 1.56 3.91
C CYS A 319 2.92 0.19 4.58
N GLN A 320 2.89 -0.88 3.81
CA GLN A 320 2.80 -2.25 4.30
C GLN A 320 4.03 -3.07 3.93
N ASP A 321 5.01 -2.46 3.28
CA ASP A 321 6.28 -3.11 2.99
C ASP A 321 6.99 -3.43 4.31
N PRO A 322 7.23 -4.73 4.62
CA PRO A 322 7.85 -5.13 5.87
C PRO A 322 9.32 -4.68 6.01
N LEU A 323 9.96 -4.35 4.88
CA LEU A 323 11.34 -3.89 4.86
C LEU A 323 11.48 -2.39 5.15
N THR A 324 10.36 -1.65 5.22
CA THR A 324 10.37 -0.20 5.48
C THR A 324 10.03 0.10 6.93
N ASP A 325 11.00 0.68 7.68
CA ASP A 325 10.82 1.15 9.05
C ASP A 325 11.53 2.51 9.23
N PRO A 326 10.86 3.60 9.56
CA PRO A 326 9.41 3.72 9.79
C PRO A 326 8.58 3.53 8.50
N ARG A 327 7.29 3.26 8.66
CA ARG A 327 6.37 3.10 7.54
C ARG A 327 6.31 4.36 6.68
N ILE A 328 6.36 4.20 5.37
CA ILE A 328 6.32 5.32 4.42
C ILE A 328 5.01 5.27 3.62
N CYS A 329 4.31 6.39 3.59
CA CYS A 329 3.17 6.55 2.69
C CYS A 329 3.57 7.41 1.48
N ARG A 330 3.17 6.99 0.28
CA ARG A 330 3.45 7.72 -0.97
C ARG A 330 2.81 9.10 -1.00
N VAL A 331 1.70 9.31 -0.31
CA VAL A 331 0.94 10.56 -0.34
C VAL A 331 1.01 11.35 0.97
N ASN A 332 1.29 10.70 2.09
CA ASN A 332 1.44 11.32 3.40
C ASN A 332 2.88 11.13 3.89
N ALA A 333 3.72 12.10 3.61
CA ALA A 333 5.13 12.07 4.02
C ALA A 333 5.33 12.01 5.54
N ALA A 334 4.34 12.46 6.33
CA ALA A 334 4.43 12.48 7.78
C ALA A 334 4.01 11.17 8.46
N LEU A 335 3.53 10.15 7.72
CA LEU A 335 3.10 8.88 8.32
C LEU A 335 4.22 8.25 9.15
N GLY A 336 3.96 8.04 10.45
CA GLY A 336 4.93 7.50 11.41
C GLY A 336 6.02 8.49 11.85
N ARG A 337 5.97 9.72 11.34
CA ARG A 337 6.91 10.82 11.64
C ARG A 337 6.16 12.14 11.90
N GLU A 338 4.91 12.05 12.38
CA GLU A 338 3.99 13.19 12.49
C GLU A 338 4.58 14.30 13.37
N LYS A 339 5.26 13.93 14.47
CA LYS A 339 5.90 14.88 15.39
C LYS A 339 7.12 15.56 14.78
N GLU A 340 7.90 14.82 14.00
CA GLU A 340 9.12 15.32 13.36
C GLU A 340 8.80 16.26 12.18
N LEU A 341 7.81 15.87 11.37
CA LEU A 341 7.40 16.58 10.16
C LEU A 341 6.15 17.45 10.35
N GLU A 342 5.91 17.88 11.59
CA GLU A 342 4.86 18.85 11.93
C GLU A 342 5.12 20.19 11.24
N ILE A 343 4.10 20.75 10.57
CA ILE A 343 4.21 22.07 9.96
C ILE A 343 4.02 23.14 11.05
N LYS A 344 5.12 23.76 11.44
CA LYS A 344 5.13 24.87 12.41
C LYS A 344 5.37 26.20 11.71
N PRO A 345 4.78 27.30 12.18
CA PRO A 345 5.11 28.62 11.70
C PRO A 345 6.63 28.86 11.75
N ALA A 346 7.19 29.44 10.69
CA ALA A 346 8.62 29.75 10.66
C ALA A 346 8.96 30.90 11.64
N ALA A 347 10.12 30.81 12.29
CA ALA A 347 10.59 31.88 13.19
C ALA A 347 10.85 33.20 12.43
N LYS A 348 11.24 33.10 11.16
CA LYS A 348 11.50 34.26 10.29
C LYS A 348 10.93 33.96 8.89
N LYS A 349 10.16 34.91 8.37
CA LYS A 349 9.68 34.85 6.99
C LYS A 349 10.84 35.01 6.01
N LYS A 350 10.90 34.14 4.99
CA LYS A 350 11.90 34.14 3.91
C LYS A 350 11.22 34.22 2.54
N THR A 351 11.95 34.70 1.54
CA THR A 351 11.61 34.58 0.12
C THR A 351 12.15 33.23 -0.40
N VAL A 352 11.25 32.37 -0.89
CA VAL A 352 11.60 31.02 -1.32
C VAL A 352 11.32 30.84 -2.80
N MET A 353 12.35 30.47 -3.55
CA MET A 353 12.26 30.09 -4.97
C MET A 353 12.25 28.55 -5.06
N VAL A 354 11.17 27.96 -5.58
CA VAL A 354 11.08 26.52 -5.86
C VAL A 354 11.21 26.29 -7.36
N ILE A 355 12.15 25.44 -7.76
CA ILE A 355 12.46 25.11 -9.16
C ILE A 355 11.94 23.71 -9.48
N GLY A 356 10.93 23.65 -10.35
CA GLY A 356 10.26 22.41 -10.75
C GLY A 356 8.89 22.23 -10.11
N GLY A 357 7.86 22.08 -10.97
CA GLY A 357 6.46 21.87 -10.58
C GLY A 357 6.03 20.41 -10.48
N GLY A 358 6.98 19.51 -10.23
CA GLY A 358 6.72 18.10 -9.93
C GLY A 358 6.23 17.89 -8.48
N PRO A 359 5.97 16.63 -8.07
CA PRO A 359 5.46 16.32 -6.72
C PRO A 359 6.33 16.87 -5.59
N ALA A 360 7.66 16.75 -5.70
CA ALA A 360 8.60 17.26 -4.69
C ALA A 360 8.50 18.78 -4.54
N GLY A 361 8.54 19.50 -5.66
CA GLY A 361 8.48 20.97 -5.66
C GLY A 361 7.12 21.49 -5.19
N MET A 362 6.02 20.89 -5.62
CA MET A 362 4.68 21.26 -5.14
C MET A 362 4.53 21.04 -3.64
N GLU A 363 4.95 19.88 -3.10
CA GLU A 363 4.88 19.61 -1.66
C GLU A 363 5.76 20.60 -0.87
N ALA A 364 7.01 20.85 -1.32
CA ALA A 364 7.90 21.82 -0.68
C ALA A 364 7.30 23.23 -0.66
N ALA A 365 6.71 23.66 -1.79
CA ALA A 365 6.08 24.98 -1.91
C ALA A 365 4.86 25.13 -0.99
N ILE A 366 3.99 24.12 -0.96
CA ILE A 366 2.80 24.09 -0.09
C ILE A 366 3.20 24.16 1.38
N VAL A 367 4.22 23.39 1.78
CA VAL A 367 4.68 23.36 3.16
C VAL A 367 5.33 24.69 3.56
N ALA A 368 6.19 25.25 2.71
CA ALA A 368 6.83 26.53 2.96
C ALA A 368 5.80 27.68 3.06
N ASP A 369 4.77 27.69 2.20
CA ASP A 369 3.65 28.66 2.28
C ASP A 369 2.87 28.52 3.61
N LYS A 370 2.54 27.28 4.01
CA LYS A 370 1.87 27.03 5.30
C LYS A 370 2.70 27.48 6.51
N ARG A 371 4.02 27.49 6.39
CA ARG A 371 4.93 28.01 7.44
C ARG A 371 5.02 29.54 7.43
N GLY A 372 4.47 30.20 6.42
CA GLY A 372 4.37 31.66 6.31
C GLY A 372 5.42 32.33 5.45
N HIS A 373 6.18 31.58 4.65
CA HIS A 373 7.16 32.11 3.70
C HIS A 373 6.49 32.74 2.47
N ASP A 374 7.24 33.58 1.73
CA ASP A 374 6.82 34.12 0.44
C ASP A 374 7.38 33.24 -0.68
N VAL A 375 6.54 32.38 -1.24
CA VAL A 375 6.97 31.31 -2.12
C VAL A 375 6.62 31.60 -3.58
N THR A 376 7.62 31.45 -4.47
CA THR A 376 7.41 31.44 -5.92
C THR A 376 7.91 30.12 -6.50
N LEU A 377 7.01 29.36 -7.17
CA LEU A 377 7.34 28.13 -7.88
C LEU A 377 7.49 28.41 -9.37
N TYR A 378 8.59 27.96 -9.94
CA TYR A 378 8.91 28.07 -11.37
C TYR A 378 8.85 26.70 -12.03
N GLU A 379 8.14 26.60 -13.14
CA GLU A 379 8.02 25.40 -13.95
C GLU A 379 8.31 25.72 -15.43
N LYS A 380 9.27 25.02 -16.02
CA LYS A 380 9.66 25.22 -17.44
C LYS A 380 8.56 24.79 -18.42
N ASN A 381 7.68 23.88 -18.01
CA ASN A 381 6.54 23.47 -18.81
C ASN A 381 5.32 24.37 -18.61
N GLY A 382 4.28 24.15 -19.42
CA GLY A 382 3.03 24.88 -19.36
C GLY A 382 2.01 24.36 -18.35
N GLU A 383 2.37 23.38 -17.52
CA GLU A 383 1.50 22.79 -16.49
C GLU A 383 2.34 22.19 -15.35
N LEU A 384 1.73 22.11 -14.17
CA LEU A 384 2.29 21.41 -13.00
C LEU A 384 2.09 19.89 -13.10
N GLY A 385 2.74 19.14 -12.21
CA GLY A 385 2.53 17.69 -12.01
C GLY A 385 3.67 16.81 -12.54
N GLY A 386 4.63 17.38 -13.28
CA GLY A 386 5.78 16.63 -13.78
C GLY A 386 5.35 15.42 -14.62
N ARG A 387 5.78 14.20 -14.21
CA ARG A 387 5.51 12.96 -14.94
C ARG A 387 4.33 12.13 -14.40
N ILE A 388 3.53 12.65 -13.46
CA ILE A 388 2.43 11.85 -12.84
C ILE A 388 1.45 11.34 -13.90
N LYS A 389 1.06 12.16 -14.88
CA LYS A 389 0.13 11.75 -15.95
C LYS A 389 0.67 10.60 -16.81
N LEU A 390 1.97 10.62 -17.13
CA LEU A 390 2.61 9.54 -17.87
C LEU A 390 2.68 8.25 -17.02
N ALA A 391 3.04 8.36 -15.75
CA ALA A 391 3.06 7.24 -14.83
C ALA A 391 1.65 6.63 -14.67
N SER A 392 0.61 7.45 -14.59
CA SER A 392 -0.78 7.00 -14.53
C SER A 392 -1.21 6.28 -15.80
N MET A 393 -0.78 6.75 -16.98
CA MET A 393 -1.05 6.07 -18.25
C MET A 393 -0.41 4.67 -18.29
N ILE A 394 0.86 4.56 -17.87
CA ILE A 394 1.59 3.28 -17.90
C ILE A 394 1.01 2.29 -16.89
N LYS A 395 0.76 2.72 -15.66
CA LYS A 395 0.21 1.87 -14.60
C LYS A 395 -1.27 1.50 -14.80
N GLY A 396 -2.03 2.36 -15.47
CA GLY A 396 -3.48 2.29 -15.43
C GLY A 396 -4.02 2.66 -14.03
N ASN A 397 -5.31 2.41 -13.82
CA ASN A 397 -5.99 2.71 -12.53
C ASN A 397 -6.58 1.47 -11.85
N LYS A 398 -6.36 0.30 -12.42
CA LYS A 398 -6.99 -0.94 -11.94
C LYS A 398 -6.51 -1.36 -10.56
N VAL A 399 -5.19 -1.47 -10.40
CA VAL A 399 -4.58 -1.90 -9.13
C VAL A 399 -4.10 -0.71 -8.32
N GLU A 400 -3.44 0.23 -8.97
CA GLU A 400 -2.84 1.41 -8.36
C GLU A 400 -3.24 2.65 -9.17
N ASP A 401 -3.73 3.67 -8.50
CA ASP A 401 -4.07 4.94 -9.12
C ASP A 401 -3.17 6.05 -8.59
N VAL A 402 -2.42 6.70 -9.49
CA VAL A 402 -1.51 7.80 -9.13
C VAL A 402 -2.10 9.19 -9.42
N MET A 403 -3.20 9.28 -10.16
CA MET A 403 -3.85 10.55 -10.47
C MET A 403 -4.32 11.34 -9.23
N PRO A 404 -4.82 10.71 -8.16
CA PRO A 404 -5.19 11.42 -6.93
C PRO A 404 -4.05 12.26 -6.32
N ILE A 405 -2.78 11.92 -6.59
CA ILE A 405 -1.64 12.74 -6.18
C ILE A 405 -1.61 14.07 -6.95
N TYR A 406 -1.81 13.98 -8.26
CA TYR A 406 -1.88 15.15 -9.12
C TYR A 406 -3.03 16.08 -8.70
N ASP A 407 -4.21 15.51 -8.52
CA ASP A 407 -5.43 16.24 -8.17
C ASP A 407 -5.27 16.95 -6.81
N TYR A 408 -4.79 16.21 -5.79
CA TYR A 408 -4.53 16.78 -4.47
C TYR A 408 -3.49 17.91 -4.50
N LEU A 409 -2.31 17.67 -5.07
CA LEU A 409 -1.23 18.66 -5.07
C LEU A 409 -1.62 19.91 -5.87
N THR A 410 -2.26 19.76 -7.02
CA THR A 410 -2.72 20.91 -7.81
C THR A 410 -3.84 21.68 -7.11
N THR A 411 -4.77 21.00 -6.44
CA THR A 411 -5.79 21.64 -5.61
C THR A 411 -5.15 22.43 -4.47
N MET A 412 -4.20 21.84 -3.75
CA MET A 412 -3.53 22.52 -2.65
C MET A 412 -2.67 23.71 -3.12
N MET A 413 -2.02 23.58 -4.29
CA MET A 413 -1.32 24.72 -4.93
C MET A 413 -2.29 25.87 -5.24
N ASN A 414 -3.45 25.57 -5.81
CA ASN A 414 -4.46 26.58 -6.15
C ASN A 414 -5.07 27.27 -4.91
N LYS A 415 -5.15 26.55 -3.78
CA LYS A 415 -5.63 27.08 -2.48
C LYS A 415 -4.54 27.79 -1.67
N SER A 416 -3.27 27.67 -2.06
CA SER A 416 -2.12 28.31 -1.41
C SER A 416 -1.91 29.75 -1.89
N LYS A 417 -1.00 30.46 -1.21
CA LYS A 417 -0.52 31.79 -1.62
C LYS A 417 0.71 31.70 -2.53
N VAL A 418 1.12 30.51 -2.92
CA VAL A 418 2.30 30.28 -3.78
C VAL A 418 2.08 30.93 -5.15
N LYS A 419 3.03 31.75 -5.55
CA LYS A 419 3.05 32.35 -6.91
C LYS A 419 3.60 31.31 -7.89
N VAL A 420 2.83 30.92 -8.91
CA VAL A 420 3.26 29.95 -9.92
C VAL A 420 3.64 30.64 -11.21
N LYS A 421 4.87 30.42 -11.67
CA LYS A 421 5.40 30.93 -12.96
C LYS A 421 5.65 29.74 -13.90
N LEU A 422 4.69 29.45 -14.77
CA LEU A 422 4.78 28.43 -15.82
C LEU A 422 5.58 28.93 -17.02
N LYS A 423 6.08 27.98 -17.85
CA LYS A 423 6.90 28.24 -19.06
C LYS A 423 8.13 29.09 -18.74
N THR A 424 8.67 28.95 -17.54
CA THR A 424 9.80 29.73 -17.05
C THR A 424 10.88 28.76 -16.57
N GLU A 425 11.96 28.67 -17.32
CA GLU A 425 13.16 27.94 -16.92
C GLU A 425 14.01 28.83 -16.01
N VAL A 426 14.43 28.31 -14.87
CA VAL A 426 15.27 29.05 -13.93
C VAL A 426 16.72 28.93 -14.35
N THR A 427 17.34 30.07 -14.59
CA THR A 427 18.77 30.23 -14.88
C THR A 427 19.46 30.90 -13.72
N LYS A 428 20.79 30.88 -13.71
CA LYS A 428 21.62 31.60 -12.75
C LYS A 428 21.27 33.09 -12.73
N ASP A 429 21.13 33.74 -13.92
CA ASP A 429 20.81 35.15 -14.05
C ASP A 429 19.44 35.49 -13.41
N LEU A 430 18.46 34.59 -13.52
CA LEU A 430 17.17 34.77 -12.88
C LEU A 430 17.28 34.72 -11.35
N ILE A 431 18.10 33.84 -10.79
CA ILE A 431 18.35 33.75 -9.34
C ILE A 431 19.06 35.03 -8.87
N GLU A 432 20.07 35.49 -9.56
CA GLU A 432 20.79 36.76 -9.25
C GLU A 432 19.87 37.99 -9.31
N LYS A 433 18.90 38.00 -10.21
CA LYS A 433 17.90 39.05 -10.35
C LYS A 433 16.87 39.05 -9.22
N GLU A 434 16.28 37.86 -8.94
CA GLU A 434 15.18 37.71 -7.95
C GLU A 434 15.70 37.70 -6.50
N ARG A 435 16.96 37.36 -6.27
CA ARG A 435 17.67 37.35 -4.97
C ARG A 435 16.87 36.65 -3.85
N PRO A 436 16.45 35.36 -4.02
CA PRO A 436 15.73 34.68 -2.98
C PRO A 436 16.62 34.38 -1.76
N ASP A 437 16.03 34.32 -0.56
CA ASP A 437 16.71 33.85 0.63
C ASP A 437 17.00 32.34 0.55
N VAL A 438 16.10 31.60 -0.11
CA VAL A 438 16.16 30.13 -0.24
C VAL A 438 15.85 29.71 -1.67
N VAL A 439 16.62 28.74 -2.19
CA VAL A 439 16.31 28.02 -3.43
C VAL A 439 16.09 26.54 -3.11
N VAL A 440 14.98 25.99 -3.59
CA VAL A 440 14.69 24.54 -3.58
C VAL A 440 14.77 24.01 -5.00
N ILE A 441 15.75 23.16 -5.28
CA ILE A 441 15.90 22.49 -6.58
C ILE A 441 15.10 21.19 -6.52
N ALA A 442 13.99 21.14 -7.25
CA ALA A 442 13.10 19.98 -7.35
C ALA A 442 12.79 19.63 -8.82
N ASP A 443 13.69 19.98 -9.73
CA ASP A 443 13.62 19.59 -11.14
C ASP A 443 14.01 18.12 -11.33
N SER A 444 13.77 17.56 -12.51
CA SER A 444 14.17 16.18 -12.82
C SER A 444 15.64 16.10 -13.19
N SER A 445 16.32 15.12 -12.61
CA SER A 445 17.67 14.74 -13.04
C SER A 445 17.66 14.08 -14.42
N PRO A 446 18.79 14.15 -15.16
CA PRO A 446 18.92 13.46 -16.44
C PRO A 446 18.88 11.93 -16.24
N TYR A 447 18.14 11.25 -17.13
CA TYR A 447 18.17 9.80 -17.18
C TYR A 447 19.54 9.29 -17.64
N PHE A 448 19.96 8.17 -17.08
CA PHE A 448 21.12 7.47 -17.60
C PHE A 448 20.80 6.90 -18.98
N ILE A 449 21.55 7.32 -19.98
CA ILE A 449 21.53 6.75 -21.33
C ILE A 449 22.91 6.13 -21.56
N PRO A 450 23.02 4.81 -21.78
CA PRO A 450 24.31 4.16 -21.95
C PRO A 450 24.96 4.59 -23.25
N THR A 451 26.30 4.65 -23.24
CA THR A 451 27.09 4.95 -24.45
C THR A 451 27.43 3.65 -25.15
N VAL A 452 26.51 3.16 -25.98
CA VAL A 452 26.67 1.95 -26.76
C VAL A 452 26.40 2.21 -28.25
N PRO A 453 27.04 1.49 -29.18
CA PRO A 453 26.72 1.58 -30.59
C PRO A 453 25.23 1.35 -30.86
N GLY A 454 24.60 2.22 -31.64
CA GLY A 454 23.20 2.12 -32.02
C GLY A 454 22.20 2.77 -31.07
N ILE A 455 22.62 3.37 -29.97
CA ILE A 455 21.73 4.03 -28.97
C ILE A 455 20.82 5.11 -29.56
N ASN A 456 21.27 5.79 -30.62
CA ASN A 456 20.50 6.83 -31.33
C ASN A 456 19.65 6.27 -32.47
N GLY A 457 19.46 4.96 -32.54
CA GLY A 457 18.67 4.30 -33.58
C GLY A 457 17.19 4.71 -33.54
N SER A 458 16.52 4.73 -34.70
CA SER A 458 15.10 5.07 -34.80
C SER A 458 14.15 4.08 -34.09
N ASN A 459 14.66 2.92 -33.75
CA ASN A 459 13.96 1.86 -32.98
C ASN A 459 14.24 1.92 -31.48
N VAL A 460 14.95 2.96 -30.99
CA VAL A 460 15.29 3.12 -29.58
C VAL A 460 14.39 4.18 -28.94
N TYR A 461 13.78 3.82 -27.84
CA TYR A 461 12.92 4.70 -27.04
C TYR A 461 13.51 4.87 -25.64
N THR A 462 13.66 6.12 -25.22
CA THR A 462 14.11 6.47 -23.87
C THR A 462 12.96 7.07 -23.07
N VAL A 463 13.05 7.06 -21.73
CA VAL A 463 12.01 7.70 -20.88
C VAL A 463 11.78 9.17 -21.24
N PRO A 464 12.83 10.01 -21.45
CA PRO A 464 12.62 11.39 -21.91
C PRO A 464 11.96 11.48 -23.29
N GLY A 465 12.36 10.65 -24.22
CA GLY A 465 11.78 10.58 -25.56
C GLY A 465 10.30 10.22 -25.56
N MET A 466 9.93 9.17 -24.83
CA MET A 466 8.54 8.75 -24.66
C MET A 466 7.71 9.82 -23.93
N SER A 467 8.25 10.44 -22.89
CA SER A 467 7.59 11.52 -22.17
C SER A 467 7.26 12.69 -23.10
N LYS A 468 8.19 13.04 -23.98
CA LYS A 468 7.99 14.09 -25.01
C LYS A 468 6.90 13.72 -26.01
N LEU A 469 6.91 12.47 -26.50
CA LEU A 469 5.92 11.96 -27.46
C LEU A 469 4.52 11.87 -26.83
N ALA A 470 4.42 11.44 -25.57
CA ALA A 470 3.16 11.29 -24.86
C ALA A 470 2.52 12.62 -24.41
N LYS A 471 3.28 13.72 -24.36
CA LYS A 471 2.85 15.00 -23.77
C LYS A 471 1.57 15.56 -24.42
N LEU A 472 1.51 15.63 -25.75
CA LEU A 472 0.32 16.12 -26.46
C LEU A 472 -0.86 15.16 -26.38
N PRO A 473 -0.72 13.85 -26.63
CA PRO A 473 -1.80 12.87 -26.42
C PRO A 473 -2.34 12.87 -24.98
N LEU A 474 -1.49 12.91 -23.96
CA LEU A 474 -1.90 12.99 -22.56
C LEU A 474 -2.74 14.23 -22.25
N LYS A 475 -2.40 15.37 -22.88
CA LYS A 475 -3.15 16.62 -22.71
C LYS A 475 -4.54 16.54 -23.36
N ILE A 476 -4.67 15.87 -24.50
CA ILE A 476 -5.92 15.78 -25.28
C ILE A 476 -6.84 14.70 -24.68
N PHE A 477 -6.34 13.51 -24.45
CA PHE A 477 -7.14 12.33 -24.11
C PHE A 477 -7.14 12.00 -22.61
N GLY A 478 -6.17 12.57 -21.86
CA GLY A 478 -5.92 12.14 -20.48
C GLY A 478 -5.29 10.74 -20.38
N PRO A 479 -4.75 10.39 -19.19
CA PRO A 479 -3.97 9.16 -19.03
C PRO A 479 -4.80 7.89 -19.19
N GLN A 480 -6.03 7.84 -18.68
CA GLN A 480 -6.87 6.63 -18.70
C GLN A 480 -7.36 6.30 -20.11
N THR A 481 -7.82 7.30 -20.85
CA THR A 481 -8.26 7.13 -22.25
C THR A 481 -7.08 6.74 -23.12
N LEU A 482 -5.92 7.38 -22.94
CA LEU A 482 -4.71 7.05 -23.70
C LEU A 482 -4.22 5.63 -23.39
N ASN A 483 -4.28 5.18 -22.14
CA ASN A 483 -3.98 3.80 -21.76
C ASN A 483 -4.84 2.81 -22.58
N LYS A 484 -6.17 3.00 -22.62
CA LYS A 484 -7.09 2.16 -23.41
C LYS A 484 -6.81 2.20 -24.90
N LEU A 485 -6.55 3.38 -25.47
CA LEU A 485 -6.22 3.52 -26.89
C LEU A 485 -4.96 2.75 -27.26
N THR A 486 -3.96 2.71 -26.39
CA THR A 486 -2.73 1.95 -26.61
C THR A 486 -2.92 0.43 -26.53
N GLU A 487 -3.99 -0.08 -25.95
CA GLU A 487 -4.35 -1.52 -26.00
C GLU A 487 -4.69 -1.95 -27.44
N SER A 488 -5.38 -1.09 -28.19
CA SER A 488 -5.76 -1.36 -29.59
C SER A 488 -4.63 -1.07 -30.58
N PHE A 489 -3.82 -0.05 -30.31
CA PHE A 489 -2.75 0.37 -31.20
C PHE A 489 -1.57 0.98 -30.44
N PHE A 490 -0.43 0.30 -30.48
CA PHE A 490 0.84 0.80 -29.95
C PHE A 490 1.98 0.50 -30.92
N PRO A 491 2.49 1.49 -31.68
CA PRO A 491 3.33 1.32 -32.86
C PRO A 491 4.82 1.11 -32.53
N VAL A 492 5.15 0.11 -31.70
CA VAL A 492 6.53 -0.20 -31.28
C VAL A 492 7.01 -1.57 -31.78
N GLY A 493 6.26 -2.19 -32.70
CA GLY A 493 6.54 -3.56 -33.18
C GLY A 493 6.03 -4.63 -32.22
N LYS A 494 6.43 -5.88 -32.46
CA LYS A 494 5.97 -7.05 -31.69
C LYS A 494 7.00 -7.49 -30.65
N LYS A 495 8.28 -7.56 -31.03
CA LYS A 495 9.39 -8.01 -30.19
C LYS A 495 10.11 -6.80 -29.60
N ILE A 496 10.17 -6.71 -28.29
CA ILE A 496 10.70 -5.53 -27.60
C ILE A 496 11.74 -5.95 -26.56
N VAL A 497 12.89 -5.31 -26.60
CA VAL A 497 13.89 -5.41 -25.54
C VAL A 497 13.75 -4.22 -24.60
N VAL A 498 13.57 -4.50 -23.31
CA VAL A 498 13.56 -3.49 -22.24
C VAL A 498 14.89 -3.58 -21.50
N VAL A 499 15.64 -2.50 -21.42
CA VAL A 499 16.94 -2.41 -20.75
C VAL A 499 16.77 -1.69 -19.42
N GLY A 500 17.11 -2.39 -18.33
CA GLY A 500 16.92 -1.93 -16.97
C GLY A 500 15.70 -2.57 -16.30
N ALA A 501 15.93 -3.33 -15.23
CA ALA A 501 14.91 -4.08 -14.51
C ALA A 501 14.50 -3.42 -13.18
N GLY A 502 14.72 -2.14 -13.01
CA GLY A 502 14.17 -1.34 -11.92
C GLY A 502 12.64 -1.18 -12.03
N ALA A 503 12.04 -0.34 -11.19
CA ALA A 503 10.60 -0.15 -11.18
C ALA A 503 10.03 0.33 -12.53
N GLU A 504 10.73 1.22 -13.22
CA GLU A 504 10.34 1.70 -14.56
C GLU A 504 10.35 0.57 -15.59
N GLY A 505 11.40 -0.25 -15.57
CA GLY A 505 11.55 -1.35 -16.53
C GLY A 505 10.50 -2.44 -16.35
N VAL A 506 10.23 -2.85 -15.09
CA VAL A 506 9.18 -3.86 -14.82
C VAL A 506 7.79 -3.33 -15.13
N GLN A 507 7.51 -2.04 -14.87
CA GLN A 507 6.23 -1.43 -15.23
C GLN A 507 6.05 -1.28 -16.74
N CYS A 508 7.13 -0.91 -17.45
CA CYS A 508 7.15 -0.87 -18.90
C CYS A 508 6.91 -2.28 -19.49
N SER A 509 7.61 -3.30 -18.99
CA SER A 509 7.44 -4.69 -19.41
C SER A 509 6.02 -5.19 -19.19
N THR A 510 5.43 -4.90 -18.01
CA THR A 510 4.03 -5.20 -17.71
C THR A 510 3.07 -4.50 -18.68
N PHE A 511 3.29 -3.22 -18.93
CA PHE A 511 2.47 -2.43 -19.86
C PHE A 511 2.51 -2.99 -21.28
N LEU A 512 3.68 -3.42 -21.74
CA LEU A 512 3.89 -4.02 -23.08
C LEU A 512 3.26 -5.41 -23.18
N ALA A 513 3.45 -6.27 -22.17
CA ALA A 513 2.88 -7.60 -22.12
C ALA A 513 1.35 -7.59 -22.17
N HIS A 514 0.69 -6.69 -21.45
CA HIS A 514 -0.78 -6.48 -21.55
C HIS A 514 -1.25 -6.05 -22.96
N ARG A 515 -0.34 -5.61 -23.82
CA ARG A 515 -0.60 -5.25 -25.23
C ARG A 515 -0.17 -6.33 -26.22
N GLY A 516 0.06 -7.55 -25.70
CA GLY A 516 0.43 -8.71 -26.52
C GLY A 516 1.81 -8.60 -27.16
N LYS A 517 2.74 -7.81 -26.55
CA LYS A 517 4.11 -7.73 -27.03
C LYS A 517 4.95 -8.86 -26.42
N GLU A 518 5.92 -9.35 -27.21
CA GLU A 518 6.95 -10.28 -26.76
C GLU A 518 8.08 -9.45 -26.16
N VAL A 519 8.35 -9.62 -24.87
CA VAL A 519 9.26 -8.74 -24.12
C VAL A 519 10.46 -9.53 -23.60
N THR A 520 11.68 -9.06 -23.89
CA THR A 520 12.91 -9.50 -23.22
C THR A 520 13.40 -8.37 -22.31
N LEU A 521 13.38 -8.61 -20.99
CA LEU A 521 13.82 -7.66 -19.96
C LEU A 521 15.27 -7.96 -19.57
N LEU A 522 16.19 -7.04 -19.87
CA LEU A 522 17.60 -7.13 -19.49
C LEU A 522 17.82 -6.47 -18.12
N ALA A 523 18.24 -7.26 -17.14
CA ALA A 523 18.61 -6.82 -15.80
C ALA A 523 20.13 -6.84 -15.65
N GLU A 524 20.74 -5.73 -15.21
CA GLU A 524 22.20 -5.67 -14.97
C GLU A 524 22.64 -6.55 -13.80
N GLY A 525 21.77 -6.86 -12.86
CA GLY A 525 22.03 -7.70 -11.68
C GLY A 525 20.98 -8.79 -11.50
N GLU A 526 20.97 -9.38 -10.29
CA GLU A 526 20.03 -10.42 -9.89
C GLU A 526 18.64 -9.87 -9.56
N ASP A 527 18.56 -8.63 -9.05
CA ASP A 527 17.29 -8.05 -8.57
C ASP A 527 16.42 -7.56 -9.74
N VAL A 528 15.15 -7.94 -9.67
CA VAL A 528 14.12 -7.51 -10.63
C VAL A 528 13.02 -6.78 -9.86
N GLY A 529 12.74 -5.56 -10.28
CA GLY A 529 11.73 -4.70 -9.65
C GLY A 529 12.31 -3.58 -8.76
N GLY A 530 13.57 -3.65 -8.35
CA GLY A 530 14.20 -2.61 -7.53
C GLY A 530 13.36 -2.32 -6.27
N LEU A 531 12.91 -1.07 -6.12
CA LEU A 531 12.09 -0.61 -4.99
C LEU A 531 10.56 -0.85 -5.14
N VAL A 532 10.15 -1.70 -6.05
CA VAL A 532 8.76 -2.18 -6.05
C VAL A 532 8.50 -2.90 -4.71
N PRO A 533 7.42 -2.58 -3.97
CA PRO A 533 7.15 -3.21 -2.69
C PRO A 533 7.15 -4.74 -2.78
N VAL A 534 7.77 -5.39 -1.80
CA VAL A 534 7.95 -6.86 -1.76
C VAL A 534 6.66 -7.64 -2.07
N PRO A 535 5.48 -7.25 -1.57
CA PRO A 535 4.24 -7.94 -1.90
C PRO A 535 3.95 -8.04 -3.41
N TYR A 536 4.39 -7.06 -4.18
CA TYR A 536 4.22 -7.05 -5.63
C TYR A 536 5.35 -7.80 -6.36
N LYS A 537 6.59 -7.73 -5.84
CA LYS A 537 7.74 -8.42 -6.44
C LYS A 537 7.53 -9.93 -6.51
N VAL A 538 7.01 -10.53 -5.44
CA VAL A 538 6.81 -11.99 -5.35
C VAL A 538 5.90 -12.52 -6.46
N ARG A 539 4.91 -11.74 -6.88
CA ARG A 539 3.97 -12.11 -7.96
C ARG A 539 4.51 -11.78 -9.35
N LEU A 540 5.37 -10.80 -9.45
CA LEU A 540 5.81 -10.21 -10.73
C LEU A 540 6.48 -11.23 -11.66
N GLU A 541 7.43 -12.02 -11.17
CA GLU A 541 8.14 -12.98 -12.00
C GLU A 541 7.29 -14.19 -12.44
N PRO A 542 6.47 -14.81 -11.59
CA PRO A 542 5.49 -15.79 -12.05
C PRO A 542 4.58 -15.22 -13.14
N TRP A 543 4.09 -14.02 -12.97
CA TRP A 543 3.26 -13.35 -13.95
C TRP A 543 4.02 -13.09 -15.28
N PHE A 544 5.28 -12.68 -15.21
CA PHE A 544 6.12 -12.50 -16.40
C PHE A 544 6.23 -13.78 -17.21
N ARG A 545 6.50 -14.93 -16.55
CA ARG A 545 6.55 -16.23 -17.23
C ARG A 545 5.22 -16.60 -17.91
N GLU A 546 4.10 -16.33 -17.23
CA GLU A 546 2.76 -16.59 -17.76
C GLU A 546 2.41 -15.71 -18.98
N HIS A 547 3.01 -14.52 -19.08
CA HIS A 547 2.68 -13.52 -20.11
C HIS A 547 3.79 -13.30 -21.15
N GLY A 548 4.73 -14.24 -21.26
CA GLY A 548 5.75 -14.21 -22.31
C GLY A 548 6.78 -13.10 -22.14
N VAL A 549 7.06 -12.65 -20.91
CA VAL A 549 8.19 -11.77 -20.59
C VAL A 549 9.38 -12.62 -20.17
N GLU A 550 10.41 -12.63 -20.98
CA GLU A 550 11.69 -13.26 -20.67
C GLU A 550 12.55 -12.31 -19.84
N VAL A 551 13.05 -12.78 -18.69
CA VAL A 551 13.95 -12.00 -17.83
C VAL A 551 15.36 -12.56 -17.96
N VAL A 552 16.28 -11.72 -18.43
CA VAL A 552 17.71 -12.06 -18.54
C VAL A 552 18.48 -11.27 -17.48
N ARG A 553 19.03 -11.99 -16.50
CA ARG A 553 19.79 -11.42 -15.38
C ARG A 553 21.28 -11.30 -15.72
N ASN A 554 21.97 -10.42 -15.00
CA ASN A 554 23.40 -10.16 -15.16
C ASN A 554 23.75 -9.84 -16.62
N ALA A 555 22.87 -9.08 -17.28
CA ALA A 555 22.94 -8.75 -18.69
C ALA A 555 23.42 -7.32 -18.90
N THR A 556 24.58 -7.14 -19.50
CA THR A 556 25.12 -5.82 -19.87
C THR A 556 24.88 -5.58 -21.37
N LEU A 557 24.19 -4.47 -21.67
CA LEU A 557 23.95 -4.04 -23.06
C LEU A 557 25.26 -3.66 -23.73
N GLU A 558 25.56 -4.21 -24.92
CA GLU A 558 26.77 -3.91 -25.68
C GLU A 558 26.49 -3.16 -26.98
N GLN A 559 25.47 -3.56 -27.73
CA GLN A 559 25.17 -2.95 -29.03
C GLN A 559 23.67 -3.06 -29.35
N ILE A 560 23.14 -2.03 -30.00
CA ILE A 560 21.78 -2.01 -30.55
C ILE A 560 21.90 -1.96 -32.10
N ASN A 561 21.28 -2.93 -32.74
CA ASN A 561 21.15 -2.98 -34.20
C ASN A 561 19.69 -2.64 -34.57
N LYS A 562 19.43 -2.51 -35.88
CA LYS A 562 18.09 -2.20 -36.40
C LYS A 562 17.04 -3.24 -36.02
N LYS A 563 17.44 -4.52 -35.86
CA LYS A 563 16.55 -5.67 -35.64
C LYS A 563 17.03 -6.61 -34.52
N SER A 564 18.07 -6.24 -33.79
CA SER A 564 18.59 -7.05 -32.69
C SER A 564 19.34 -6.23 -31.66
N VAL A 565 19.51 -6.81 -30.49
CA VAL A 565 20.33 -6.30 -29.39
C VAL A 565 21.40 -7.34 -29.06
N GLN A 566 22.65 -6.88 -28.92
CA GLN A 566 23.74 -7.67 -28.37
C GLN A 566 23.98 -7.31 -26.91
N TYR A 567 24.12 -8.32 -26.09
CA TYR A 567 24.34 -8.15 -24.65
C TYR A 567 25.26 -9.27 -24.15
N ARG A 568 25.94 -9.01 -23.04
CA ARG A 568 26.84 -9.96 -22.38
C ARG A 568 26.25 -10.44 -21.07
N THR A 569 26.34 -11.74 -20.82
CA THR A 569 26.04 -12.38 -19.53
C THR A 569 27.31 -13.11 -19.03
N PRO A 570 27.31 -13.64 -17.79
CA PRO A 570 28.41 -14.51 -17.33
C PRO A 570 28.69 -15.69 -18.26
N ASP A 571 27.69 -16.18 -18.99
CA ASP A 571 27.84 -17.29 -19.97
C ASP A 571 28.38 -16.84 -21.34
N GLY A 572 28.64 -15.54 -21.51
CA GLY A 572 29.19 -14.98 -22.76
C GLY A 572 28.27 -14.00 -23.49
N GLU A 573 28.66 -13.66 -24.71
CA GLU A 573 27.90 -12.76 -25.59
C GLU A 573 26.66 -13.47 -26.17
N LYS A 574 25.54 -12.73 -26.18
CA LYS A 574 24.26 -13.20 -26.72
C LYS A 574 23.62 -12.13 -27.60
N THR A 575 22.77 -12.57 -28.49
CA THR A 575 21.99 -11.68 -29.36
C THR A 575 20.52 -12.06 -29.30
N VAL A 576 19.64 -11.07 -29.19
CA VAL A 576 18.20 -11.23 -29.23
C VAL A 576 17.58 -10.36 -30.32
N ASP A 577 16.67 -10.93 -31.10
CA ASP A 577 15.93 -10.20 -32.15
C ASP A 577 14.88 -9.28 -31.51
N CYS A 578 14.79 -8.06 -32.03
CA CYS A 578 13.79 -7.11 -31.59
C CYS A 578 13.36 -6.12 -32.68
N ASP A 579 12.15 -5.60 -32.58
CA ASP A 579 11.68 -4.48 -33.38
C ASP A 579 12.01 -3.14 -32.75
N SER A 580 12.00 -3.08 -31.41
CA SER A 580 12.25 -1.87 -30.63
C SER A 580 13.02 -2.15 -29.34
N VAL A 581 13.71 -1.13 -28.86
CA VAL A 581 14.46 -1.13 -27.59
C VAL A 581 13.96 0.00 -26.70
N MET A 582 13.59 -0.33 -25.45
CA MET A 582 13.16 0.61 -24.43
C MET A 582 14.26 0.77 -23.38
N ILE A 583 14.86 1.94 -23.27
CA ILE A 583 15.88 2.25 -22.25
C ILE A 583 15.18 2.77 -20.99
N MET A 584 15.08 1.90 -19.96
CA MET A 584 14.38 2.14 -18.69
C MET A 584 15.38 2.17 -17.52
N LEU A 585 16.46 2.87 -17.69
CA LEU A 585 17.49 3.04 -16.67
C LEU A 585 17.18 4.25 -15.77
N PRO A 586 17.64 4.25 -14.51
CA PRO A 586 17.29 5.28 -13.53
C PRO A 586 17.89 6.64 -13.87
N GLU A 587 17.36 7.68 -13.21
CA GLU A 587 17.95 9.00 -13.21
C GLU A 587 19.31 9.00 -12.52
N ARG A 588 20.24 9.81 -13.01
CA ARG A 588 21.54 10.01 -12.37
C ARG A 588 21.48 11.25 -11.47
N TYR A 589 22.21 11.17 -10.37
CA TYR A 589 22.53 12.32 -9.57
C TYR A 589 23.32 13.35 -10.38
N ASP A 590 22.90 14.59 -10.39
CA ASP A 590 23.54 15.70 -11.09
C ASP A 590 23.59 16.94 -10.21
N GLU A 591 24.76 17.27 -9.70
CA GLU A 591 25.03 18.43 -8.86
C GLU A 591 25.37 19.69 -9.66
N THR A 592 25.51 19.61 -10.97
CA THR A 592 26.06 20.72 -11.80
C THR A 592 25.32 22.03 -11.53
N PHE A 593 23.99 21.98 -11.52
CA PHE A 593 23.19 23.19 -11.27
C PHE A 593 23.30 23.65 -9.80
N TYR A 594 23.23 22.73 -8.84
CA TYR A 594 23.40 23.02 -7.41
C TYR A 594 24.74 23.70 -7.15
N GLU A 595 25.85 23.13 -7.62
CA GLU A 595 27.18 23.67 -7.48
C GLU A 595 27.33 25.08 -8.08
N SER A 596 26.62 25.34 -9.20
CA SER A 596 26.67 26.63 -9.90
C SER A 596 25.98 27.76 -9.14
N ILE A 597 25.06 27.45 -8.22
CA ILE A 597 24.24 28.48 -7.52
C ILE A 597 24.44 28.51 -6.00
N LYS A 598 25.05 27.51 -5.39
CA LYS A 598 25.18 27.39 -3.92
C LYS A 598 25.89 28.58 -3.25
N SER A 599 26.73 29.31 -3.99
CA SER A 599 27.41 30.53 -3.50
C SER A 599 26.63 31.80 -3.71
N LEU A 600 25.53 31.77 -4.47
CA LEU A 600 24.72 32.94 -4.83
C LEU A 600 23.54 33.16 -3.89
N VAL A 601 23.14 32.11 -3.16
CA VAL A 601 21.93 32.09 -2.34
C VAL A 601 22.30 31.66 -0.91
N PRO A 602 21.75 32.33 0.13
CA PRO A 602 22.05 31.96 1.52
C PRO A 602 21.75 30.49 1.85
N GLU A 603 20.68 29.93 1.31
CA GLU A 603 20.27 28.54 1.54
C GLU A 603 19.83 27.87 0.23
N VAL A 604 20.40 26.70 -0.07
CA VAL A 604 20.02 25.89 -1.23
C VAL A 604 19.72 24.46 -0.80
N TYR A 605 18.56 23.96 -1.16
CA TYR A 605 18.11 22.59 -0.90
C TYR A 605 17.83 21.85 -2.19
N GLN A 606 17.96 20.53 -2.15
CA GLN A 606 17.56 19.63 -3.23
C GLN A 606 16.43 18.71 -2.74
N ALA A 607 15.50 18.34 -3.61
CA ALA A 607 14.38 17.46 -3.30
C ALA A 607 14.02 16.56 -4.50
N GLY A 608 13.60 15.33 -4.24
CA GLY A 608 13.17 14.39 -5.25
C GLY A 608 14.30 13.87 -6.13
N SER A 609 14.05 13.73 -7.41
CA SER A 609 14.99 13.10 -8.36
C SER A 609 16.33 13.81 -8.50
N THR A 610 16.44 15.06 -8.08
CA THR A 610 17.73 15.76 -8.02
C THR A 610 18.73 15.11 -7.07
N LEU A 611 18.25 14.33 -6.09
CA LEU A 611 19.07 13.55 -5.18
C LEU A 611 19.56 12.22 -5.78
N GLY A 612 19.07 11.87 -6.98
CA GLY A 612 19.44 10.64 -7.70
C GLY A 612 18.98 9.33 -7.08
N GLY A 613 19.25 8.23 -7.77
CA GLY A 613 19.02 6.88 -7.26
C GLY A 613 17.60 6.61 -6.79
N GLU A 614 17.48 6.09 -5.56
CA GLU A 614 16.18 5.74 -4.96
C GLU A 614 15.26 6.93 -4.72
N ASN A 615 15.77 8.15 -4.64
CA ASN A 615 15.00 9.37 -4.41
C ASN A 615 14.18 9.81 -5.63
N SER A 616 14.39 9.19 -6.80
CA SER A 616 13.56 9.44 -7.99
C SER A 616 12.14 8.86 -7.87
N PHE A 617 11.86 8.01 -6.87
CA PHE A 617 10.54 7.45 -6.66
C PHE A 617 9.56 8.46 -6.07
N LEU A 618 8.32 8.37 -6.51
CA LEU A 618 7.26 9.29 -6.13
C LEU A 618 7.05 9.41 -4.60
N LYS A 619 7.21 8.30 -3.86
CA LYS A 619 7.13 8.30 -2.39
C LYS A 619 8.24 9.14 -1.74
N HIS A 620 9.46 9.05 -2.25
CA HIS A 620 10.60 9.83 -1.75
C HIS A 620 10.49 11.28 -2.20
N ALA A 621 10.08 11.53 -3.44
CA ALA A 621 9.89 12.90 -3.93
C ALA A 621 8.93 13.72 -3.04
N ILE A 622 7.81 13.13 -2.58
CA ILE A 622 6.87 13.80 -1.68
C ILE A 622 7.47 13.95 -0.27
N LEU A 623 8.18 12.92 0.22
CA LEU A 623 8.88 12.98 1.51
C LEU A 623 9.93 14.07 1.53
N ASP A 624 10.82 14.12 0.54
CA ASP A 624 11.88 15.13 0.42
C ASP A 624 11.29 16.54 0.35
N GLY A 625 10.23 16.74 -0.46
CA GLY A 625 9.53 18.00 -0.53
C GLY A 625 8.98 18.44 0.83
N ARG A 626 8.41 17.51 1.61
CA ARG A 626 7.93 17.76 2.96
C ARG A 626 9.06 18.13 3.91
N GLU A 627 10.14 17.33 3.91
CA GLU A 627 11.31 17.58 4.78
C GLU A 627 11.96 18.91 4.51
N VAL A 628 12.19 19.22 3.23
CA VAL A 628 12.76 20.51 2.83
C VAL A 628 11.85 21.66 3.24
N GLY A 629 10.55 21.56 2.95
CA GLY A 629 9.58 22.58 3.36
C GLY A 629 9.53 22.80 4.88
N CYS A 630 9.71 21.74 5.69
CA CYS A 630 9.78 21.84 7.15
C CYS A 630 11.11 22.42 7.67
N LYS A 631 12.22 22.32 6.92
CA LYS A 631 13.55 22.85 7.30
C LYS A 631 13.68 24.34 7.03
N ILE A 632 13.06 24.87 5.96
CA ILE A 632 13.10 26.30 5.60
C ILE A 632 12.55 27.16 6.73
#